data_12f518019e18fbb0c9899a5a4e2d538b
#
_entry.id   12f518019e18fbb0c9899a5a4e2d538b
#
_cell.length_a   1.000
_cell.length_b   1.000
_cell.length_c   1.000
_cell.angle_alpha   90.00
_cell.angle_beta   90.00
_cell.angle_gamma   90.00
#
_symmetry.space_group_name_H-M   'P 1'
#
loop_
_entity.id
_entity.type
_entity.pdbx_description
1 polymer ?
#
loop_
_entity_poly.entity_id
_entity_poly.type
_entity_poly.pdbx_seq_one_letter_code
_entity_poly.pdbx_strand_id
1 'polypeptide(L)'
;VTIALPGDAAARLRISSSTPVGPVAAGFDGVDYRLSSPVGASNPVRIHFAESAVIAEAAADNNRPEAAQKISVPCEYVGQFYPRRDRDWVTFDAKKGDTYFVEVISERLGATTNPFFRIQRVTKDDKGVEKVSTVKEVQDSPVNIGGSTFNTSSVDPSFRFVAPDDGTYRILLYDLYNRGSADSLYRLSIHKEVPD
;
A
#
# COMPACT_ATOMS: atom_id res chain seq x y z
N VAL A 1 -13.26 -7.37 -12.96
CA VAL A 1 -12.12 -7.05 -12.09
C VAL A 1 -10.96 -6.67 -13.00
N THR A 2 -10.40 -5.48 -12.80
CA THR A 2 -9.17 -5.06 -13.48
C THR A 2 -8.02 -5.28 -12.50
N ILE A 3 -7.12 -6.19 -12.83
CA ILE A 3 -5.90 -6.38 -12.05
C ILE A 3 -4.86 -5.43 -12.66
N ALA A 4 -4.42 -4.45 -11.89
CA ALA A 4 -3.25 -3.65 -12.24
C ALA A 4 -2.01 -4.39 -11.73
N LEU A 5 -1.13 -4.76 -12.66
CA LEU A 5 0.19 -5.29 -12.33
C LEU A 5 1.17 -4.12 -12.35
N PRO A 6 2.01 -3.96 -11.32
CA PRO A 6 3.11 -3.00 -11.34
C PRO A 6 4.12 -3.39 -12.44
N GLY A 7 4.70 -2.41 -13.09
CA GLY A 7 5.66 -2.60 -14.18
C GLY A 7 4.98 -2.89 -15.52
N ASP A 8 5.64 -2.60 -16.56
CA ASP A 8 5.32 -2.67 -17.98
C ASP A 8 3.83 -2.59 -18.39
N ALA A 9 3.44 -1.46 -18.97
CA ALA A 9 2.06 -1.15 -19.36
C ALA A 9 1.43 -2.12 -20.40
N ALA A 10 2.18 -3.11 -20.87
CA ALA A 10 1.74 -4.11 -21.84
C ALA A 10 0.98 -5.30 -21.23
N ALA A 11 1.12 -5.54 -19.93
CA ALA A 11 0.50 -6.70 -19.25
C ALA A 11 -0.80 -6.33 -18.55
N ARG A 12 -1.75 -5.70 -19.23
CA ARG A 12 -3.10 -5.53 -18.70
C ARG A 12 -3.89 -6.82 -18.89
N LEU A 13 -3.85 -7.71 -17.91
CA LEU A 13 -4.74 -8.85 -17.86
C LEU A 13 -6.15 -8.37 -17.49
N ARG A 14 -7.05 -8.26 -18.45
CA ARG A 14 -8.48 -8.08 -18.18
C ARG A 14 -9.09 -9.43 -17.87
N ILE A 15 -9.32 -9.71 -16.60
CA ILE A 15 -10.15 -10.85 -16.20
C ILE A 15 -11.59 -10.33 -16.12
N SER A 16 -12.34 -10.51 -17.21
CA SER A 16 -13.79 -10.30 -17.21
C SER A 16 -14.47 -11.63 -16.92
N SER A 17 -14.44 -12.10 -15.69
CA SER A 17 -15.31 -13.19 -15.26
C SER A 17 -16.00 -12.79 -13.97
N SER A 18 -17.32 -12.84 -13.99
CA SER A 18 -18.11 -12.91 -12.77
C SER A 18 -18.03 -14.35 -12.25
N THR A 19 -16.94 -14.69 -11.59
CA THR A 19 -16.88 -15.95 -10.86
C THR A 19 -17.64 -15.74 -9.56
N PRO A 20 -18.75 -16.47 -9.32
CA PRO A 20 -19.41 -16.41 -8.02
C PRO A 20 -18.42 -16.92 -6.97
N VAL A 21 -17.99 -16.04 -6.09
CA VAL A 21 -17.16 -16.40 -4.96
C VAL A 21 -18.10 -17.00 -3.91
N GLY A 22 -17.97 -18.29 -3.65
CA GLY A 22 -18.75 -18.94 -2.61
C GLY A 22 -18.41 -18.37 -1.22
N PRO A 23 -19.34 -18.44 -0.25
CA PRO A 23 -19.15 -17.84 1.08
C PRO A 23 -17.89 -18.30 1.81
N VAL A 24 -17.40 -19.48 1.54
CA VAL A 24 -16.16 -20.04 2.14
C VAL A 24 -14.90 -19.49 1.48
N ALA A 25 -14.96 -19.15 0.19
CA ALA A 25 -13.84 -18.56 -0.54
C ALA A 25 -13.75 -17.04 -0.37
N ALA A 26 -14.85 -16.40 0.01
CA ALA A 26 -14.92 -14.97 0.35
C ALA A 26 -14.49 -14.68 1.79
N GLY A 27 -13.73 -15.57 2.39
CA GLY A 27 -13.18 -15.33 3.71
C GLY A 27 -12.26 -14.12 3.69
N PHE A 28 -12.64 -13.09 4.45
CA PHE A 28 -11.86 -11.89 4.68
C PHE A 28 -11.87 -10.89 3.52
N ASP A 29 -10.72 -10.43 3.06
CA ASP A 29 -10.53 -9.29 2.17
C ASP A 29 -10.09 -9.68 0.76
N GLY A 30 -10.15 -10.95 0.40
CA GLY A 30 -9.67 -11.40 -0.90
C GLY A 30 -10.09 -12.81 -1.29
N VAL A 31 -9.65 -13.20 -2.49
CA VAL A 31 -9.92 -14.50 -3.11
C VAL A 31 -8.65 -15.08 -3.77
N ASP A 32 -8.44 -16.38 -3.64
CA ASP A 32 -7.39 -17.05 -4.38
C ASP A 32 -7.86 -17.35 -5.81
N TYR A 33 -7.20 -16.76 -6.76
CA TYR A 33 -7.49 -16.89 -8.18
C TYR A 33 -6.45 -17.76 -8.88
N ARG A 34 -6.91 -18.66 -9.78
CA ARG A 34 -6.06 -19.46 -10.66
C ARG A 34 -6.41 -19.18 -12.11
N LEU A 35 -5.38 -18.91 -12.91
CA LEU A 35 -5.54 -18.88 -14.36
C LEU A 35 -5.71 -20.30 -14.89
N SER A 36 -6.78 -20.55 -15.61
CA SER A 36 -7.00 -21.82 -16.30
C SER A 36 -6.56 -21.72 -17.75
N SER A 37 -5.87 -22.74 -18.23
CA SER A 37 -5.43 -22.86 -19.61
C SER A 37 -5.65 -24.29 -20.12
N PRO A 38 -5.56 -24.58 -21.44
CA PRO A 38 -5.66 -25.92 -21.98
C PRO A 38 -4.61 -26.90 -21.42
N VAL A 39 -3.50 -26.38 -20.87
CA VAL A 39 -2.41 -27.19 -20.31
C VAL A 39 -2.47 -27.31 -18.78
N GLY A 40 -3.50 -26.74 -18.15
CA GLY A 40 -3.71 -26.82 -16.71
C GLY A 40 -3.99 -25.47 -16.05
N ALA A 41 -4.07 -25.48 -14.72
CA ALA A 41 -4.26 -24.28 -13.92
C ALA A 41 -2.93 -23.78 -13.35
N SER A 42 -2.79 -22.45 -13.24
CA SER A 42 -1.65 -21.81 -12.58
C SER A 42 -1.63 -22.06 -11.05
N ASN A 43 -0.54 -21.70 -10.40
CA ASN A 43 -0.54 -21.47 -8.96
C ASN A 43 -1.59 -20.40 -8.61
N PRO A 44 -2.15 -20.43 -7.39
CA PRO A 44 -3.09 -19.41 -6.96
C PRO A 44 -2.37 -18.06 -6.80
N VAL A 45 -3.07 -16.99 -7.17
CA VAL A 45 -2.69 -15.61 -6.88
C VAL A 45 -3.77 -15.03 -5.97
N ARG A 46 -3.38 -14.47 -4.85
CA ARG A 46 -4.31 -13.80 -3.94
C ARG A 46 -4.73 -12.46 -4.54
N ILE A 47 -6.02 -12.26 -4.73
CA ILE A 47 -6.62 -11.01 -5.18
C ILE A 47 -7.37 -10.43 -3.99
N HIS A 48 -6.95 -9.26 -3.52
CA HIS A 48 -7.61 -8.53 -2.45
C HIS A 48 -8.71 -7.63 -3.01
N PHE A 49 -9.79 -7.50 -2.25
CA PHE A 49 -10.84 -6.52 -2.54
C PHE A 49 -10.35 -5.14 -2.11
N ALA A 50 -10.57 -4.14 -2.95
CA ALA A 50 -10.27 -2.77 -2.62
C ALA A 50 -11.53 -2.09 -2.08
N GLU A 51 -11.39 -1.40 -0.97
CA GLU A 51 -12.48 -0.61 -0.35
C GLU A 51 -12.51 0.82 -0.87
N SER A 52 -11.43 1.25 -1.50
CA SER A 52 -11.26 2.59 -2.08
C SER A 52 -10.72 2.52 -3.50
N ALA A 53 -10.57 3.68 -4.15
CA ALA A 53 -10.01 3.76 -5.49
C ALA A 53 -8.57 3.20 -5.53
N VAL A 54 -8.33 2.29 -6.47
CA VAL A 54 -6.99 1.70 -6.66
C VAL A 54 -6.16 2.61 -7.54
N ILE A 55 -5.00 3.00 -7.05
CA ILE A 55 -3.99 3.79 -7.75
C ILE A 55 -2.74 2.93 -7.91
N ALA A 56 -2.33 2.67 -9.13
CA ALA A 56 -1.08 1.96 -9.39
C ALA A 56 0.12 2.90 -9.30
N GLU A 57 1.22 2.38 -8.84
CA GLU A 57 2.51 3.03 -8.95
C GLU A 57 2.77 3.41 -10.41
N ALA A 58 3.18 4.66 -10.63
CA ALA A 58 3.53 5.14 -11.95
C ALA A 58 4.87 4.55 -12.40
N ALA A 59 5.01 4.30 -13.71
CA ALA A 59 6.29 3.87 -14.28
C ALA A 59 7.40 4.95 -14.21
N ALA A 60 7.07 6.16 -13.76
CA ALA A 60 8.02 7.23 -13.52
C ALA A 60 8.77 7.01 -12.20
N ASP A 61 10.04 7.37 -12.18
CA ASP A 61 10.89 7.32 -11.00
C ASP A 61 10.30 8.15 -9.85
N ASN A 62 9.79 7.49 -8.81
CA ASN A 62 9.27 8.09 -7.57
C ASN A 62 10.23 7.86 -6.38
N ASN A 63 11.50 7.51 -6.65
CA ASN A 63 12.52 7.16 -5.65
C ASN A 63 13.04 8.35 -4.83
N ARG A 64 12.55 9.56 -5.13
CA ARG A 64 12.98 10.80 -4.46
C ARG A 64 11.79 11.62 -4.01
N PRO A 65 11.91 12.34 -2.89
CA PRO A 65 10.82 13.15 -2.35
C PRO A 65 10.28 14.20 -3.35
N GLU A 66 11.12 14.73 -4.22
CA GLU A 66 10.73 15.73 -5.25
C GLU A 66 9.92 15.10 -6.39
N ALA A 67 10.07 13.79 -6.59
CA ALA A 67 9.37 13.00 -7.60
C ALA A 67 8.18 12.21 -7.02
N ALA A 68 7.79 12.50 -5.77
CA ALA A 68 6.70 11.80 -5.09
C ALA A 68 5.42 11.81 -5.94
N GLN A 69 4.85 10.61 -6.16
CA GLN A 69 3.59 10.49 -6.90
C GLN A 69 2.45 11.11 -6.11
N LYS A 70 1.73 12.06 -6.72
CA LYS A 70 0.54 12.64 -6.09
C LYS A 70 -0.62 11.65 -6.16
N ILE A 71 -1.22 11.39 -5.00
CA ILE A 71 -2.38 10.51 -4.85
C ILE A 71 -3.55 11.27 -4.24
N SER A 72 -4.76 10.78 -4.49
CA SER A 72 -5.98 11.26 -3.82
C SER A 72 -6.36 10.27 -2.72
N VAL A 73 -6.70 10.75 -1.55
CA VAL A 73 -7.10 9.92 -0.41
C VAL A 73 -8.60 10.12 -0.10
N PRO A 74 -9.34 9.06 0.31
CA PRO A 74 -8.86 7.70 0.57
C PRO A 74 -8.51 6.93 -0.70
N CYS A 75 -7.54 5.99 -0.61
CA CYS A 75 -7.15 5.16 -1.74
C CYS A 75 -6.42 3.87 -1.31
N GLU A 76 -6.29 2.96 -2.28
CA GLU A 76 -5.43 1.78 -2.25
C GLU A 76 -4.31 2.00 -3.27
N TYR A 77 -3.14 2.42 -2.82
CA TYR A 77 -1.98 2.57 -3.68
C TYR A 77 -1.23 1.23 -3.76
N VAL A 78 -1.00 0.73 -4.96
CA VAL A 78 -0.35 -0.56 -5.19
C VAL A 78 0.97 -0.35 -5.93
N GLY A 79 2.03 -0.93 -5.38
CA GLY A 79 3.38 -0.80 -5.91
C GLY A 79 4.22 -2.05 -5.69
N GLN A 80 5.51 -1.91 -5.95
CA GLN A 80 6.45 -2.99 -5.93
C GLN A 80 7.80 -2.47 -5.43
N PHE A 81 8.37 -3.08 -4.38
CA PHE A 81 9.74 -2.79 -3.97
C PHE A 81 10.72 -3.39 -4.98
N TYR A 82 10.93 -2.69 -6.08
CA TYR A 82 11.83 -3.10 -7.17
C TYR A 82 12.39 -1.89 -7.92
N PRO A 83 13.72 -1.87 -8.17
CA PRO A 83 14.76 -2.84 -7.84
C PRO A 83 15.14 -2.87 -6.35
N ARG A 84 16.19 -3.62 -5.98
CA ARG A 84 16.71 -3.59 -4.61
C ARG A 84 17.03 -2.17 -4.16
N ARG A 85 16.74 -1.83 -2.89
CA ARG A 85 16.87 -0.50 -2.28
C ARG A 85 15.88 0.53 -2.81
N ASP A 86 14.79 0.07 -3.34
CA ASP A 86 13.71 0.92 -3.79
C ASP A 86 13.14 1.82 -2.67
N ARG A 87 12.69 3.00 -3.04
CA ARG A 87 12.22 4.06 -2.14
C ARG A 87 11.03 4.76 -2.75
N ASP A 88 9.84 4.27 -2.51
CA ASP A 88 8.64 4.87 -3.07
C ASP A 88 8.18 6.08 -2.28
N TRP A 89 7.94 7.16 -2.99
CA TRP A 89 7.39 8.38 -2.41
C TRP A 89 6.03 8.68 -2.99
N VAL A 90 5.04 8.88 -2.11
CA VAL A 90 3.72 9.39 -2.48
C VAL A 90 3.40 10.66 -1.70
N THR A 91 2.54 11.52 -2.26
CA THR A 91 2.14 12.77 -1.61
C THR A 91 0.63 12.99 -1.73
N PHE A 92 0.02 13.51 -0.68
CA PHE A 92 -1.40 13.82 -0.62
C PHE A 92 -1.66 15.06 0.23
N ASP A 93 -2.84 15.65 0.07
CA ASP A 93 -3.26 16.79 0.86
C ASP A 93 -4.28 16.35 1.91
N ALA A 94 -4.18 16.91 3.13
CA ALA A 94 -5.12 16.68 4.23
C ALA A 94 -5.44 17.97 4.97
N LYS A 95 -6.60 18.00 5.62
CA LYS A 95 -7.01 19.10 6.48
C LYS A 95 -6.74 18.77 7.94
N LYS A 96 -6.53 19.79 8.75
CA LYS A 96 -6.37 19.64 10.18
C LYS A 96 -7.53 18.86 10.79
N GLY A 97 -7.18 17.81 11.55
CA GLY A 97 -8.14 16.92 12.17
C GLY A 97 -8.65 15.79 11.28
N ASP A 98 -8.35 15.79 9.97
CA ASP A 98 -8.62 14.61 9.15
C ASP A 98 -7.89 13.41 9.76
N THR A 99 -8.64 12.32 9.92
CA THR A 99 -8.13 11.09 10.49
C THR A 99 -8.12 10.00 9.45
N TYR A 100 -6.98 9.35 9.30
CA TYR A 100 -6.76 8.25 8.37
C TYR A 100 -6.17 7.05 9.08
N PHE A 101 -6.59 5.86 8.71
CA PHE A 101 -5.88 4.63 9.01
C PHE A 101 -4.95 4.34 7.83
N VAL A 102 -3.64 4.36 8.09
CA VAL A 102 -2.59 4.14 7.10
C VAL A 102 -1.95 2.79 7.37
N GLU A 103 -1.96 1.91 6.39
CA GLU A 103 -1.44 0.55 6.50
C GLU A 103 -0.69 0.14 5.25
N VAL A 104 0.45 -0.52 5.41
CA VAL A 104 1.13 -1.20 4.30
C VAL A 104 0.93 -2.70 4.45
N ILE A 105 0.44 -3.32 3.41
CA ILE A 105 0.21 -4.77 3.34
C ILE A 105 1.17 -5.33 2.30
N SER A 106 2.08 -6.19 2.69
CA SER A 106 3.08 -6.81 1.82
C SER A 106 3.38 -8.25 2.26
N GLU A 107 3.77 -8.47 3.53
CA GLU A 107 3.97 -9.81 4.06
C GLU A 107 2.68 -10.63 3.99
N ARG A 108 1.55 -10.04 4.34
CA ARG A 108 0.22 -10.66 4.23
C ARG A 108 -0.24 -10.91 2.79
N LEU A 109 0.41 -10.30 1.78
CA LEU A 109 0.26 -10.66 0.37
C LEU A 109 1.10 -11.88 -0.02
N GLY A 110 1.93 -12.40 0.89
CA GLY A 110 2.85 -13.50 0.63
C GLY A 110 4.25 -13.06 0.18
N ALA A 111 4.54 -11.76 0.15
CA ALA A 111 5.86 -11.26 -0.16
C ALA A 111 6.83 -11.47 1.01
N THR A 112 8.10 -11.76 0.73
CA THR A 112 9.15 -11.89 1.74
C THR A 112 9.78 -10.55 2.07
N THR A 113 8.95 -9.57 2.43
CA THR A 113 9.32 -8.18 2.70
C THR A 113 9.15 -7.87 4.20
N ASN A 114 9.75 -6.77 4.63
CA ASN A 114 9.49 -6.14 5.91
C ASN A 114 9.31 -4.65 5.63
N PRO A 115 8.08 -4.21 5.33
CA PRO A 115 7.83 -2.85 4.92
C PRO A 115 7.98 -1.86 6.06
N PHE A 116 8.41 -0.67 5.70
CA PHE A 116 8.48 0.50 6.57
C PHE A 116 7.80 1.66 5.89
N PHE A 117 7.15 2.53 6.65
CA PHE A 117 6.76 3.83 6.13
C PHE A 117 7.06 4.97 7.10
N ARG A 118 7.25 6.16 6.52
CA ARG A 118 7.42 7.43 7.25
C ARG A 118 6.45 8.46 6.70
N ILE A 119 5.67 9.07 7.58
CA ILE A 119 4.82 10.20 7.25
C ILE A 119 5.55 11.49 7.57
N GLN A 120 5.61 12.39 6.61
CA GLN A 120 6.22 13.72 6.72
C GLN A 120 5.18 14.79 6.38
N ARG A 121 5.25 15.90 7.08
CA ARG A 121 4.57 17.13 6.70
C ARG A 121 5.51 17.98 5.87
N VAL A 122 5.00 18.51 4.77
CA VAL A 122 5.74 19.39 3.85
C VAL A 122 5.20 20.79 3.99
N THR A 123 6.06 21.75 4.31
CA THR A 123 5.73 23.18 4.36
C THR A 123 6.71 23.96 3.49
N LYS A 124 6.40 25.22 3.20
CA LYS A 124 7.32 26.12 2.52
C LYS A 124 7.55 27.32 3.40
N ASP A 125 8.80 27.80 3.45
CA ASP A 125 9.11 29.04 4.13
C ASP A 125 8.75 30.26 3.25
N ASP A 126 8.98 31.47 3.78
CA ASP A 126 8.67 32.74 3.10
C ASP A 126 9.43 32.92 1.78
N LYS A 127 10.49 32.15 1.58
CA LYS A 127 11.30 32.14 0.34
C LYS A 127 10.88 31.01 -0.62
N GLY A 128 9.85 30.25 -0.28
CA GLY A 128 9.37 29.12 -1.06
C GLY A 128 10.22 27.84 -0.91
N VAL A 129 11.20 27.84 0.01
CA VAL A 129 12.04 26.67 0.26
C VAL A 129 11.26 25.64 1.07
N GLU A 130 11.29 24.41 0.61
CA GLU A 130 10.60 23.29 1.29
C GLU A 130 11.23 22.99 2.63
N LYS A 131 10.38 22.87 3.64
CA LYS A 131 10.71 22.39 4.99
C LYS A 131 9.91 21.15 5.28
N VAL A 132 10.59 20.12 5.76
CA VAL A 132 10.01 18.83 6.02
C VAL A 132 10.13 18.49 7.50
N SER A 133 9.04 18.06 8.12
CA SER A 133 9.03 17.53 9.48
C SER A 133 8.46 16.12 9.49
N THR A 134 9.15 15.19 10.17
CA THR A 134 8.66 13.84 10.36
C THR A 134 7.53 13.84 11.38
N VAL A 135 6.37 13.34 10.97
CA VAL A 135 5.21 13.14 11.85
C VAL A 135 5.31 11.80 12.55
N LYS A 136 5.59 10.73 11.78
CA LYS A 136 5.68 9.39 12.32
C LYS A 136 6.55 8.50 11.44
N GLU A 137 7.25 7.57 12.08
CA GLU A 137 7.91 6.41 11.47
C GLU A 137 7.25 5.16 12.02
N VAL A 138 6.96 4.20 11.15
CA VAL A 138 6.23 2.98 11.51
C VAL A 138 6.90 1.78 10.86
N GLN A 139 7.13 0.78 11.67
CA GLN A 139 7.59 -0.55 11.28
C GLN A 139 6.83 -1.56 12.13
N ASP A 140 6.66 -2.75 11.63
CA ASP A 140 6.01 -3.88 12.29
C ASP A 140 4.71 -3.51 13.03
N SER A 141 3.75 -4.40 13.03
CA SER A 141 2.57 -4.31 13.88
C SER A 141 2.66 -5.37 14.98
N PRO A 142 3.14 -4.98 16.18
CA PRO A 142 3.29 -5.93 17.29
C PRO A 142 1.96 -6.28 17.95
N VAL A 143 0.87 -5.65 17.52
CA VAL A 143 -0.45 -5.84 18.11
C VAL A 143 -0.93 -7.26 17.87
N ASN A 144 -1.00 -8.06 18.94
CA ASN A 144 -1.49 -9.43 18.92
C ASN A 144 -2.75 -9.57 19.78
N ILE A 145 -3.89 -9.25 19.18
CA ILE A 145 -5.20 -9.35 19.86
C ILE A 145 -5.67 -10.78 20.05
N GLY A 146 -5.12 -11.74 19.29
CA GLY A 146 -5.44 -13.16 19.41
C GLY A 146 -4.63 -13.91 20.48
N GLY A 147 -3.64 -13.25 21.10
CA GLY A 147 -2.79 -13.82 22.15
C GLY A 147 -1.99 -15.03 21.67
N SER A 148 -1.86 -16.03 22.53
CA SER A 148 -1.13 -17.28 22.23
C SER A 148 -1.92 -18.24 21.34
N THR A 149 -3.23 -18.11 21.28
CA THR A 149 -4.11 -19.01 20.52
C THR A 149 -4.15 -18.65 19.04
N PHE A 150 -4.10 -17.36 18.73
CA PHE A 150 -4.21 -16.85 17.37
C PHE A 150 -3.33 -15.62 17.21
N ASN A 151 -2.11 -15.80 16.73
CA ASN A 151 -1.17 -14.69 16.54
C ASN A 151 -1.60 -13.78 15.38
N THR A 152 -1.88 -12.52 15.69
CA THR A 152 -2.26 -11.48 14.74
C THR A 152 -1.14 -10.45 14.48
N SER A 153 0.04 -10.62 15.09
CA SER A 153 1.17 -9.75 14.80
C SER A 153 1.65 -9.95 13.36
N SER A 154 2.09 -8.90 12.74
CA SER A 154 2.63 -8.88 11.38
C SER A 154 3.78 -7.90 11.27
N VAL A 155 4.67 -8.10 10.31
CA VAL A 155 5.69 -7.13 9.92
C VAL A 155 5.12 -6.02 9.03
N ASP A 156 3.85 -6.11 8.63
CA ASP A 156 3.15 -5.07 7.89
C ASP A 156 2.76 -3.92 8.83
N PRO A 157 3.29 -2.70 8.64
CA PRO A 157 3.07 -1.59 9.55
C PRO A 157 1.70 -0.93 9.35
N SER A 158 1.11 -0.49 10.45
CA SER A 158 -0.12 0.31 10.43
C SER A 158 -0.08 1.44 11.45
N PHE A 159 -0.78 2.54 11.16
CA PHE A 159 -0.83 3.70 12.03
C PHE A 159 -2.10 4.52 11.82
N ARG A 160 -2.73 4.93 12.92
CA ARG A 160 -3.82 5.90 12.91
C ARG A 160 -3.23 7.31 12.84
N PHE A 161 -3.26 7.92 11.67
CA PHE A 161 -2.74 9.25 11.39
C PHE A 161 -3.83 10.30 11.56
N VAL A 162 -3.60 11.29 12.42
CA VAL A 162 -4.43 12.49 12.53
C VAL A 162 -3.61 13.67 11.99
N ALA A 163 -4.11 14.34 10.97
CA ALA A 163 -3.42 15.48 10.38
C ALA A 163 -3.33 16.65 11.39
N PRO A 164 -2.14 17.04 11.84
CA PRO A 164 -2.00 18.10 12.85
C PRO A 164 -2.39 19.49 12.32
N ASP A 165 -2.28 19.71 11.03
CA ASP A 165 -2.62 20.95 10.34
C ASP A 165 -3.05 20.70 8.90
N ASP A 166 -3.64 21.72 8.26
CA ASP A 166 -3.86 21.73 6.81
C ASP A 166 -2.51 21.66 6.08
N GLY A 167 -2.48 20.94 4.97
CA GLY A 167 -1.31 20.96 4.09
C GLY A 167 -1.03 19.66 3.39
N THR A 168 0.15 19.64 2.79
CA THR A 168 0.66 18.49 2.04
C THR A 168 1.44 17.56 2.94
N TYR A 169 1.15 16.29 2.83
CA TYR A 169 1.84 15.21 3.52
C TYR A 169 2.50 14.30 2.48
N ARG A 170 3.60 13.70 2.89
CA ARG A 170 4.38 12.80 2.05
C ARG A 170 4.64 11.51 2.81
N ILE A 171 4.51 10.38 2.15
CA ILE A 171 4.84 9.07 2.70
C ILE A 171 6.02 8.50 1.90
N LEU A 172 7.04 8.06 2.63
CA LEU A 172 8.12 7.22 2.14
C LEU A 172 7.79 5.77 2.49
N LEU A 173 7.94 4.86 1.52
CA LEU A 173 7.82 3.41 1.70
C LEU A 173 9.10 2.72 1.23
N TYR A 174 9.51 1.67 1.93
CA TYR A 174 10.60 0.80 1.50
C TYR A 174 10.65 -0.51 2.32
N ASP A 175 11.36 -1.51 1.81
CA ASP A 175 11.69 -2.72 2.59
C ASP A 175 12.89 -2.45 3.51
N LEU A 176 12.74 -2.69 4.82
CA LEU A 176 13.78 -2.44 5.83
C LEU A 176 15.12 -3.14 5.54
N TYR A 177 15.06 -4.31 4.93
CA TYR A 177 16.26 -5.06 4.56
C TYR A 177 16.81 -4.71 3.17
N ASN A 178 16.22 -3.67 2.52
CA ASN A 178 16.61 -3.24 1.18
C ASN A 178 16.58 -4.38 0.15
N ARG A 179 15.71 -5.35 0.36
CA ARG A 179 15.40 -6.40 -0.62
C ARG A 179 14.56 -5.79 -1.73
N GLY A 180 14.41 -6.49 -2.82
CA GLY A 180 13.56 -6.06 -3.91
C GLY A 180 13.60 -7.09 -5.03
N SER A 181 12.42 -7.50 -5.47
CA SER A 181 12.22 -8.44 -6.56
C SER A 181 10.89 -8.15 -7.25
N ALA A 182 10.68 -8.78 -8.40
CA ALA A 182 9.40 -8.70 -9.11
C ALA A 182 8.20 -9.15 -8.28
N ASP A 183 8.43 -9.96 -7.24
CA ASP A 183 7.39 -10.49 -6.35
C ASP A 183 7.24 -9.71 -5.04
N SER A 184 8.02 -8.64 -4.86
CA SER A 184 7.98 -7.79 -3.66
C SER A 184 6.86 -6.75 -3.76
N LEU A 185 5.64 -7.22 -3.92
CA LEU A 185 4.45 -6.38 -4.04
C LEU A 185 4.04 -5.79 -2.71
N TYR A 186 3.48 -4.58 -2.74
CA TYR A 186 2.83 -3.98 -1.58
C TYR A 186 1.54 -3.24 -1.96
N ARG A 187 0.69 -3.06 -0.96
CA ARG A 187 -0.49 -2.21 -0.98
C ARG A 187 -0.39 -1.21 0.18
N LEU A 188 -0.36 0.08 -0.13
CA LEU A 188 -0.55 1.14 0.85
C LEU A 188 -2.03 1.51 0.86
N SER A 189 -2.69 1.19 1.95
CA SER A 189 -4.09 1.51 2.18
C SER A 189 -4.19 2.76 3.03
N ILE A 190 -4.95 3.76 2.56
CA ILE A 190 -5.22 5.00 3.29
C ILE A 190 -6.73 5.19 3.35
N HIS A 191 -7.32 4.79 4.46
CA HIS A 191 -8.75 4.92 4.71
C HIS A 191 -9.03 6.15 5.56
N LYS A 192 -10.05 6.92 5.18
CA LYS A 192 -10.51 8.02 6.02
C LYS A 192 -11.45 7.45 7.09
N GLU A 193 -11.12 7.69 8.36
CA GLU A 193 -12.04 7.40 9.45
C GLU A 193 -13.15 8.44 9.45
N VAL A 194 -14.40 7.97 9.51
CA VAL A 194 -15.56 8.80 9.76
C VAL A 194 -15.79 8.78 11.27
N PRO A 195 -15.83 9.93 11.95
CA PRO A 195 -16.22 9.96 13.37
C PRO A 195 -17.63 9.40 13.52
N ASP A 196 -17.81 8.56 14.54
CA ASP A 196 -19.15 8.09 14.95
C ASP A 196 -20.02 9.24 15.43
#